data_d8a523d5e71019f4da74255b1a49ed27
#
_entry.id   d8a523d5e71019f4da74255b1a49ed27
#
_cell.length_a   1.000
_cell.length_b   1.000
_cell.length_c   1.000
_cell.angle_alpha   90.00
_cell.angle_beta   90.00
_cell.angle_gamma   90.00
#
_symmetry.space_group_name_H-M   'P 1'
#
loop_
_entity.id
_entity.type
_entity.pdbx_description
1 polymer ?
#
loop_
_entity_poly.entity_id
_entity_poly.type
_entity_poly.pdbx_seq_one_letter_code
_entity_poly.pdbx_strand_id
1 'polypeptide(L)'
;MEAAERARLGVVLDPLTGHEQYVNRLAIPYLTKSGVVDIRFRSIGNEEPRYMGLTGATTHLYNVGAFFRASSYICICEGEIDTITLDYVCNIPAVGVPGVNNWKKHYTRLLADFDKVFLFADGDNAGYEFGKSLARELSNLIVIQAPEGEDVNTLYRTHGADFFKEKIAGAQ
;
A
#
# COMPACT_ATOMS: atom_id res chain seq x y z
N MET A 1 -16.62 -4.35 -5.82
CA MET A 1 -17.24 -4.37 -4.49
C MET A 1 -16.48 -5.27 -3.53
N GLU A 2 -16.21 -6.52 -3.86
CA GLU A 2 -15.54 -7.48 -2.97
C GLU A 2 -14.22 -6.99 -2.34
N ALA A 3 -13.32 -6.38 -3.12
CA ALA A 3 -12.05 -5.86 -2.59
C ALA A 3 -12.25 -4.73 -1.57
N ALA A 4 -13.21 -3.82 -1.81
CA ALA A 4 -13.53 -2.75 -0.88
C ALA A 4 -14.13 -3.28 0.44
N GLU A 5 -14.98 -4.30 0.36
CA GLU A 5 -15.54 -4.97 1.52
C GLU A 5 -14.47 -5.72 2.33
N ARG A 6 -13.57 -6.45 1.66
CA ARG A 6 -12.44 -7.14 2.30
C ARG A 6 -11.48 -6.17 2.97
N ALA A 7 -11.21 -5.02 2.34
CA ALA A 7 -10.40 -3.94 2.91
C ALA A 7 -11.18 -3.10 3.94
N ARG A 8 -12.48 -3.37 4.14
CA ARG A 8 -13.39 -2.62 5.01
C ARG A 8 -13.38 -1.11 4.73
N LEU A 9 -13.32 -0.75 3.44
CA LEU A 9 -13.38 0.65 3.04
C LEU A 9 -14.78 1.21 3.31
N GLY A 10 -14.85 2.48 3.70
CA GLY A 10 -16.10 3.20 3.91
C GLY A 10 -16.00 4.64 3.47
N VAL A 11 -17.14 5.31 3.35
CA VAL A 11 -17.21 6.77 3.13
C VAL A 11 -17.78 7.41 4.38
N VAL A 12 -17.15 8.46 4.85
CA VAL A 12 -17.62 9.21 6.02
C VAL A 12 -18.78 10.10 5.58
N LEU A 13 -20.00 9.72 5.94
CA LEU A 13 -21.22 10.47 5.62
C LEU A 13 -21.76 11.25 6.83
N ASP A 14 -21.73 10.62 8.00
CA ASP A 14 -22.23 11.18 9.26
C ASP A 14 -21.13 11.03 10.35
N PRO A 15 -20.23 12.03 10.47
CA PRO A 15 -19.12 11.96 11.40
C PRO A 15 -19.56 12.21 12.83
N LEU A 16 -18.85 11.65 13.79
CA LEU A 16 -18.97 12.02 15.18
C LEU A 16 -18.51 13.47 15.37
N THR A 17 -19.03 14.15 16.41
CA THR A 17 -18.64 15.51 16.78
C THR A 17 -17.10 15.61 16.93
N GLY A 18 -16.50 16.59 16.26
CA GLY A 18 -15.06 16.80 16.24
C GLY A 18 -14.34 16.04 15.12
N HIS A 19 -15.08 15.32 14.25
CA HIS A 19 -14.54 14.60 13.10
C HIS A 19 -15.09 15.10 11.76
N GLU A 20 -15.67 16.28 11.73
CA GLU A 20 -16.34 16.89 10.57
C GLU A 20 -15.38 17.08 9.38
N GLN A 21 -14.08 17.27 9.64
CA GLN A 21 -13.03 17.39 8.61
C GLN A 21 -12.88 16.15 7.74
N TYR A 22 -13.41 14.99 8.15
CA TYR A 22 -13.33 13.76 7.38
C TYR A 22 -14.57 13.48 6.51
N VAL A 23 -15.59 14.34 6.54
CA VAL A 23 -16.81 14.18 5.72
C VAL A 23 -16.46 14.05 4.25
N ASN A 24 -17.17 13.19 3.55
CA ASN A 24 -17.00 12.85 2.13
C ASN A 24 -15.61 12.31 1.76
N ARG A 25 -14.87 11.79 2.72
CA ARG A 25 -13.61 11.09 2.47
C ARG A 25 -13.77 9.59 2.52
N LEU A 26 -12.97 8.89 1.74
CA LEU A 26 -12.79 7.45 1.81
C LEU A 26 -12.01 7.13 3.09
N ALA A 27 -12.63 6.38 4.00
CA ALA A 27 -11.98 5.85 5.19
C ALA A 27 -11.28 4.53 4.84
N ILE A 28 -9.99 4.45 5.13
CA ILE A 28 -9.11 3.32 4.87
C ILE A 28 -8.60 2.80 6.23
N PRO A 29 -9.23 1.76 6.80
CA PRO A 29 -8.82 1.24 8.09
C PRO A 29 -7.56 0.39 7.99
N TYR A 30 -6.67 0.54 8.95
CA TYR A 30 -5.50 -0.30 9.16
C TYR A 30 -5.86 -1.44 10.09
N LEU A 31 -5.89 -2.64 9.51
CA LEU A 31 -6.39 -3.82 10.17
C LEU A 31 -5.27 -4.69 10.74
N THR A 32 -5.49 -5.20 11.94
CA THR A 32 -4.71 -6.27 12.56
C THR A 32 -5.63 -7.40 12.99
N LYS A 33 -5.08 -8.49 13.51
CA LYS A 33 -5.88 -9.57 14.12
C LYS A 33 -6.70 -9.07 15.32
N SER A 34 -6.26 -8.02 15.99
CA SER A 34 -6.94 -7.43 17.15
C SER A 34 -8.00 -6.38 16.77
N GLY A 35 -8.13 -6.03 15.50
CA GLY A 35 -9.07 -5.05 15.00
C GLY A 35 -8.42 -3.89 14.26
N VAL A 36 -9.13 -2.75 14.18
CA VAL A 36 -8.67 -1.51 13.57
C VAL A 36 -7.68 -0.83 14.52
N VAL A 37 -6.49 -0.48 14.05
CA VAL A 37 -5.44 0.21 14.84
C VAL A 37 -5.22 1.64 14.40
N ASP A 38 -5.59 1.98 13.17
CA ASP A 38 -5.54 3.34 12.62
C ASP A 38 -6.54 3.48 11.48
N ILE A 39 -6.87 4.71 11.10
CA ILE A 39 -7.69 5.02 9.91
C ILE A 39 -7.05 6.19 9.19
N ARG A 40 -6.82 6.05 7.90
CA ARG A 40 -6.51 7.18 7.02
C ARG A 40 -7.71 7.53 6.16
N PHE A 41 -7.79 8.79 5.81
CA PHE A 41 -8.89 9.36 5.04
C PHE A 41 -8.34 9.95 3.75
N ARG A 42 -8.85 9.47 2.61
CA ARG A 42 -8.48 9.97 1.29
C ARG A 42 -9.61 10.79 0.71
N SER A 43 -9.31 11.96 0.14
CA SER A 43 -10.27 12.73 -0.65
C SER A 43 -10.80 11.88 -1.81
N ILE A 44 -12.13 11.87 -2.00
CA ILE A 44 -12.78 11.24 -3.15
C ILE A 44 -12.80 12.21 -4.33
N GLY A 45 -12.83 13.51 -4.05
CA GLY A 45 -12.77 14.61 -5.02
C GLY A 45 -11.37 15.20 -5.15
N ASN A 46 -11.34 16.53 -5.27
CA ASN A 46 -10.09 17.30 -5.42
C ASN A 46 -9.74 18.11 -4.16
N GLU A 47 -10.38 17.79 -3.02
CA GLU A 47 -10.13 18.49 -1.76
C GLU A 47 -8.73 18.20 -1.22
N GLU A 48 -8.02 19.24 -0.87
CA GLU A 48 -6.74 19.15 -0.17
C GLU A 48 -6.93 19.18 1.38
N PRO A 49 -6.07 18.53 2.14
CA PRO A 49 -5.04 17.61 1.68
C PRO A 49 -5.63 16.30 1.13
N ARG A 50 -4.99 15.71 0.12
CA ARG A 50 -5.45 14.46 -0.51
C ARG A 50 -5.59 13.32 0.50
N TYR A 51 -4.69 13.25 1.48
CA TYR A 51 -4.74 12.28 2.57
C TYR A 51 -4.68 12.95 3.92
N MET A 52 -5.45 12.42 4.87
CA MET A 52 -5.45 12.84 6.28
C MET A 52 -5.35 11.60 7.17
N GLY A 53 -4.62 11.73 8.28
CA GLY A 53 -4.64 10.75 9.37
C GLY A 53 -5.47 11.24 10.55
N LEU A 54 -5.69 10.38 11.53
CA LEU A 54 -6.21 10.80 12.82
C LEU A 54 -5.17 11.68 13.54
N THR A 55 -5.65 12.69 14.25
CA THR A 55 -4.78 13.58 15.01
C THR A 55 -3.97 12.80 16.05
N GLY A 56 -2.65 12.94 15.99
CA GLY A 56 -1.73 12.24 16.89
C GLY A 56 -1.42 10.79 16.51
N ALA A 57 -2.02 10.26 15.43
CA ALA A 57 -1.70 8.93 14.96
C ALA A 57 -0.26 8.84 14.42
N THR A 58 0.38 7.70 14.64
CA THR A 58 1.68 7.39 14.05
C THR A 58 1.46 6.55 12.79
N THR A 59 2.28 6.81 11.77
CA THR A 59 2.20 6.06 10.52
C THR A 59 2.63 4.60 10.70
N HIS A 60 1.85 3.68 10.15
CA HIS A 60 2.07 2.23 10.16
C HIS A 60 2.17 1.69 8.74
N LEU A 61 2.70 0.46 8.58
CA LEU A 61 2.51 -0.28 7.34
C LEU A 61 1.04 -0.62 7.16
N TYR A 62 0.54 -0.42 5.96
CA TYR A 62 -0.81 -0.85 5.59
C TYR A 62 -0.83 -2.34 5.29
N ASN A 63 -1.96 -2.98 5.60
CA ASN A 63 -2.23 -4.39 5.28
C ASN A 63 -1.21 -5.40 5.87
N VAL A 64 -0.79 -5.20 7.12
CA VAL A 64 0.13 -6.11 7.81
C VAL A 64 -0.37 -7.56 7.89
N GLY A 65 -1.65 -7.80 7.66
CA GLY A 65 -2.23 -9.13 7.51
C GLY A 65 -1.62 -9.94 6.37
N ALA A 66 -1.03 -9.30 5.35
CA ALA A 66 -0.35 -9.96 4.25
C ALA A 66 0.84 -10.81 4.72
N PHE A 67 1.56 -10.40 5.76
CA PHE A 67 2.68 -11.18 6.32
C PHE A 67 2.29 -12.59 6.75
N PHE A 68 1.04 -12.81 7.15
CA PHE A 68 0.54 -14.13 7.57
C PHE A 68 0.01 -14.98 6.41
N ARG A 69 -0.16 -14.39 5.23
CA ARG A 69 -0.63 -15.07 4.02
C ARG A 69 0.48 -15.31 3.01
N ALA A 70 1.50 -14.47 3.05
CA ALA A 70 2.68 -14.60 2.20
C ALA A 70 3.47 -15.87 2.56
N SER A 71 4.01 -16.53 1.55
CA SER A 71 4.87 -17.72 1.73
C SER A 71 6.34 -17.39 1.49
N SER A 72 6.80 -17.46 0.25
CA SER A 72 8.20 -17.22 -0.12
C SER A 72 8.48 -15.76 -0.51
N TYR A 73 7.46 -15.01 -0.90
CA TYR A 73 7.63 -13.61 -1.30
C TYR A 73 6.51 -12.71 -0.78
N ILE A 74 6.80 -11.42 -0.72
CA ILE A 74 5.84 -10.37 -0.42
C ILE A 74 6.12 -9.14 -1.29
N CYS A 75 5.06 -8.37 -1.61
CA CYS A 75 5.18 -7.14 -2.35
C CYS A 75 5.09 -5.91 -1.43
N ILE A 76 5.71 -4.83 -1.83
CA ILE A 76 5.61 -3.49 -1.22
C ILE A 76 5.02 -2.56 -2.28
N CYS A 77 4.07 -1.70 -1.87
CA CYS A 77 3.53 -0.58 -2.65
C CYS A 77 3.72 0.73 -1.89
N GLU A 78 3.66 1.85 -2.61
CA GLU A 78 3.86 3.19 -2.04
C GLU A 78 2.59 3.79 -1.43
N GLY A 79 1.43 3.16 -1.64
CA GLY A 79 0.16 3.63 -1.15
C GLY A 79 -0.82 2.53 -0.77
N GLU A 80 -1.90 2.93 -0.08
CA GLU A 80 -2.95 2.01 0.36
C GLU A 80 -3.75 1.46 -0.82
N ILE A 81 -4.07 2.30 -1.81
CA ILE A 81 -4.90 1.90 -2.95
C ILE A 81 -4.15 0.89 -3.83
N ASP A 82 -2.85 1.10 -4.05
CA ASP A 82 -2.00 0.18 -4.79
C ASP A 82 -1.87 -1.17 -4.08
N THR A 83 -1.72 -1.13 -2.76
CA THR A 83 -1.73 -2.33 -1.93
C THR A 83 -3.05 -3.08 -2.01
N ILE A 84 -4.19 -2.39 -1.96
CA ILE A 84 -5.52 -2.98 -2.13
C ILE A 84 -5.63 -3.62 -3.52
N THR A 85 -5.12 -2.97 -4.55
CA THR A 85 -5.13 -3.48 -5.92
C THR A 85 -4.31 -4.77 -6.02
N LEU A 86 -3.07 -4.81 -5.52
CA LEU A 86 -2.28 -6.04 -5.55
C LEU A 86 -2.86 -7.15 -4.67
N ASP A 87 -3.17 -6.86 -3.41
CA ASP A 87 -3.54 -7.91 -2.45
C ASP A 87 -4.98 -8.36 -2.63
N TYR A 88 -5.95 -7.44 -2.65
CA TYR A 88 -7.36 -7.81 -2.62
C TYR A 88 -7.95 -8.03 -4.01
N VAL A 89 -7.40 -7.40 -5.06
CA VAL A 89 -7.90 -7.57 -6.43
C VAL A 89 -7.08 -8.61 -7.19
N CYS A 90 -5.74 -8.50 -7.19
CA CYS A 90 -4.87 -9.40 -7.93
C CYS A 90 -4.51 -10.69 -7.15
N ASN A 91 -4.85 -10.77 -5.87
CA ASN A 91 -4.51 -11.87 -4.96
C ASN A 91 -2.99 -12.11 -4.86
N ILE A 92 -2.22 -11.04 -4.80
CA ILE A 92 -0.76 -11.01 -4.65
C ILE A 92 -0.45 -10.40 -3.27
N PRO A 93 0.22 -11.11 -2.34
CA PRO A 93 0.44 -10.60 -0.99
C PRO A 93 1.24 -9.30 -1.01
N ALA A 94 0.67 -8.23 -0.50
CA ALA A 94 1.27 -6.91 -0.53
C ALA A 94 1.04 -6.12 0.77
N VAL A 95 2.03 -5.32 1.16
CA VAL A 95 1.97 -4.32 2.22
C VAL A 95 2.19 -2.93 1.63
N GLY A 96 1.59 -1.90 2.22
CA GLY A 96 1.72 -0.52 1.76
C GLY A 96 2.55 0.34 2.69
N VAL A 97 3.39 1.18 2.10
CA VAL A 97 4.08 2.27 2.81
C VAL A 97 3.30 3.56 2.52
N PRO A 98 2.59 4.15 3.49
CA PRO A 98 1.75 5.31 3.24
C PRO A 98 2.58 6.59 3.05
N GLY A 99 3.17 6.72 1.87
CA GLY A 99 4.16 7.73 1.49
C GLY A 99 5.59 7.30 1.82
N VAL A 100 6.48 7.40 0.85
CA VAL A 100 7.87 6.91 0.88
C VAL A 100 8.70 7.42 2.08
N ASN A 101 8.42 8.65 2.54
CA ASN A 101 9.09 9.26 3.70
C ASN A 101 8.70 8.62 5.04
N ASN A 102 7.70 7.74 5.06
CA ASN A 102 7.23 7.05 6.26
C ASN A 102 7.85 5.65 6.43
N TRP A 103 8.81 5.28 5.59
CA TRP A 103 9.58 4.07 5.80
C TRP A 103 10.31 4.10 7.13
N LYS A 104 10.18 3.03 7.91
CA LYS A 104 10.85 2.89 9.22
C LYS A 104 11.82 1.73 9.17
N LYS A 105 13.06 1.94 9.60
CA LYS A 105 14.13 0.95 9.56
C LYS A 105 13.77 -0.41 10.18
N HIS A 106 12.86 -0.45 11.16
CA HIS A 106 12.45 -1.73 11.74
C HIS A 106 11.57 -2.57 10.79
N TYR A 107 10.97 -2.00 9.73
CA TYR A 107 10.22 -2.75 8.72
C TYR A 107 11.15 -3.69 7.92
N THR A 108 12.41 -3.32 7.74
CA THR A 108 13.42 -4.17 7.09
C THR A 108 13.49 -5.56 7.73
N ARG A 109 13.39 -5.62 9.07
CA ARG A 109 13.41 -6.90 9.80
C ARG A 109 12.21 -7.79 9.51
N LEU A 110 11.04 -7.22 9.26
CA LEU A 110 9.82 -7.96 8.93
C LEU A 110 9.88 -8.58 7.52
N LEU A 111 10.75 -8.05 6.66
CA LEU A 111 10.87 -8.43 5.25
C LEU A 111 12.11 -9.31 4.99
N ALA A 112 13.07 -9.33 5.91
CA ALA A 112 14.33 -10.03 5.74
C ALA A 112 14.20 -11.57 5.64
N ASP A 113 13.14 -12.12 6.21
CA ASP A 113 12.91 -13.57 6.24
C ASP A 113 12.21 -14.12 4.96
N PHE A 114 11.78 -13.24 4.04
CA PHE A 114 11.25 -13.68 2.75
C PHE A 114 12.38 -13.99 1.77
N ASP A 115 12.17 -14.99 0.91
CA ASP A 115 13.13 -15.31 -0.16
C ASP A 115 13.29 -14.11 -1.11
N LYS A 116 12.17 -13.41 -1.41
CA LYS A 116 12.12 -12.23 -2.27
C LYS A 116 11.13 -11.20 -1.76
N VAL A 117 11.51 -9.95 -1.88
CA VAL A 117 10.65 -8.79 -1.66
C VAL A 117 10.55 -8.02 -2.96
N PHE A 118 9.35 -7.81 -3.48
CA PHE A 118 9.13 -7.04 -4.71
C PHE A 118 8.61 -5.65 -4.35
N LEU A 119 9.34 -4.61 -4.68
CA LEU A 119 8.82 -3.24 -4.63
C LEU A 119 8.21 -2.89 -5.99
N PHE A 120 6.92 -2.65 -6.02
CA PHE A 120 6.25 -1.98 -7.14
C PHE A 120 6.32 -0.48 -6.90
N ALA A 121 7.34 0.15 -7.48
CA ALA A 121 7.62 1.57 -7.31
C ALA A 121 6.84 2.40 -8.33
N ASP A 122 6.26 3.52 -7.87
CA ASP A 122 5.55 4.47 -8.73
C ASP A 122 6.49 5.07 -9.78
N GLY A 123 5.95 5.40 -10.97
CA GLY A 123 6.68 5.94 -12.11
C GLY A 123 7.04 7.42 -11.95
N ASP A 124 7.59 7.79 -10.79
CA ASP A 124 8.03 9.14 -10.49
C ASP A 124 9.40 9.15 -9.77
N ASN A 125 9.92 10.36 -9.54
CA ASN A 125 11.22 10.50 -8.88
C ASN A 125 11.21 10.03 -7.42
N ALA A 126 10.08 10.14 -6.72
CA ALA A 126 9.96 9.71 -5.33
C ALA A 126 10.05 8.18 -5.24
N GLY A 127 9.32 7.47 -6.11
CA GLY A 127 9.36 6.00 -6.23
C GLY A 127 10.75 5.48 -6.62
N TYR A 128 11.42 6.15 -7.56
CA TYR A 128 12.80 5.80 -7.95
C TYR A 128 13.77 5.92 -6.77
N GLU A 129 13.79 7.05 -6.05
CA GLU A 129 14.68 7.24 -4.91
C GLU A 129 14.33 6.33 -3.73
N PHE A 130 13.04 6.03 -3.53
CA PHE A 130 12.60 5.06 -2.55
C PHE A 130 13.13 3.65 -2.86
N GLY A 131 12.97 3.19 -4.09
CA GLY A 131 13.51 1.89 -4.54
C GLY A 131 15.02 1.79 -4.34
N LYS A 132 15.74 2.85 -4.70
CA LYS A 132 17.20 2.93 -4.53
C LYS A 132 17.63 2.95 -3.06
N SER A 133 16.86 3.63 -2.19
CA SER A 133 17.11 3.63 -0.75
C SER A 133 16.87 2.25 -0.15
N LEU A 134 15.74 1.63 -0.50
CA LEU A 134 15.34 0.34 0.06
C LEU A 134 16.28 -0.80 -0.38
N ALA A 135 16.80 -0.75 -1.60
CA ALA A 135 17.78 -1.71 -2.10
C ALA A 135 19.12 -1.72 -1.32
N ARG A 136 19.42 -0.65 -0.58
CA ARG A 136 20.58 -0.60 0.32
C ARG A 136 20.32 -1.30 1.67
N GLU A 137 19.05 -1.46 2.02
CA GLU A 137 18.64 -2.02 3.32
C GLU A 137 18.18 -3.48 3.22
N LEU A 138 17.66 -3.90 2.06
CA LEU A 138 17.11 -5.23 1.79
C LEU A 138 17.88 -5.91 0.66
N SER A 139 18.67 -6.91 1.00
CA SER A 139 19.46 -7.69 0.02
C SER A 139 18.59 -8.60 -0.88
N ASN A 140 17.38 -8.92 -0.45
CA ASN A 140 16.41 -9.76 -1.15
C ASN A 140 15.37 -8.91 -1.93
N LEU A 141 15.61 -7.59 -2.10
CA LEU A 141 14.70 -6.70 -2.81
C LEU A 141 14.88 -6.77 -4.33
N ILE A 142 13.76 -6.84 -5.02
CA ILE A 142 13.65 -6.66 -6.47
C ILE A 142 12.74 -5.46 -6.72
N VAL A 143 13.25 -4.44 -7.38
CA VAL A 143 12.48 -3.23 -7.72
C VAL A 143 11.84 -3.41 -9.10
N ILE A 144 10.53 -3.27 -9.19
CA ILE A 144 9.75 -3.22 -10.41
C ILE A 144 9.24 -1.79 -10.55
N GLN A 145 9.97 -1.00 -11.36
CA GLN A 145 9.64 0.41 -11.58
C GLN A 145 8.47 0.53 -12.57
N ALA A 146 7.43 1.28 -12.21
CA ALA A 146 6.36 1.62 -13.14
C ALA A 146 6.87 2.57 -14.24
N PRO A 147 6.26 2.58 -15.44
CA PRO A 147 6.49 3.62 -16.43
C PRO A 147 6.21 5.02 -15.87
N GLU A 148 6.80 6.05 -16.49
CA GLU A 148 6.64 7.45 -16.05
C GLU A 148 5.16 7.85 -15.92
N GLY A 149 4.80 8.36 -14.76
CA GLY A 149 3.44 8.81 -14.41
C GLY A 149 2.45 7.70 -14.10
N GLU A 150 2.87 6.44 -14.10
CA GLU A 150 2.01 5.31 -13.75
C GLU A 150 2.26 4.79 -12.32
N ASP A 151 1.25 4.14 -11.77
CA ASP A 151 1.26 3.45 -10.50
C ASP A 151 0.65 2.03 -10.64
N VAL A 152 0.62 1.26 -9.58
CA VAL A 152 0.02 -0.10 -9.60
C VAL A 152 -1.44 -0.04 -10.06
N ASN A 153 -2.20 0.96 -9.63
CA ASN A 153 -3.61 1.06 -9.96
C ASN A 153 -3.85 1.37 -11.45
N THR A 154 -3.05 2.27 -12.04
CA THR A 154 -3.10 2.56 -13.48
C THR A 154 -2.66 1.36 -14.31
N LEU A 155 -1.59 0.68 -13.93
CA LEU A 155 -1.13 -0.55 -14.58
C LEU A 155 -2.17 -1.67 -14.52
N TYR A 156 -2.84 -1.84 -13.38
CA TYR A 156 -3.93 -2.81 -13.26
C TYR A 156 -5.09 -2.49 -14.22
N ARG A 157 -5.48 -1.24 -14.33
CA ARG A 157 -6.58 -0.82 -15.23
C ARG A 157 -6.26 -1.05 -16.70
N THR A 158 -4.98 -0.96 -17.07
CA THR A 158 -4.51 -1.11 -18.46
C THR A 158 -4.22 -2.57 -18.82
N HIS A 159 -3.62 -3.35 -17.91
CA HIS A 159 -3.06 -4.66 -18.21
C HIS A 159 -3.69 -5.82 -17.40
N GLY A 160 -4.46 -5.53 -16.33
CA GLY A 160 -5.05 -6.55 -15.48
C GLY A 160 -4.07 -7.21 -14.51
N ALA A 161 -4.57 -8.23 -13.80
CA ALA A 161 -3.82 -8.89 -12.71
C ALA A 161 -2.64 -9.73 -13.21
N ASP A 162 -2.74 -10.31 -14.40
CA ASP A 162 -1.70 -11.23 -14.92
C ASP A 162 -0.39 -10.52 -15.20
N PHE A 163 -0.44 -9.24 -15.55
CA PHE A 163 0.75 -8.40 -15.69
C PHE A 163 1.67 -8.47 -14.46
N PHE A 164 1.11 -8.33 -13.27
CA PHE A 164 1.90 -8.37 -12.03
C PHE A 164 2.47 -9.76 -11.75
N LYS A 165 1.69 -10.81 -12.01
CA LYS A 165 2.14 -12.20 -11.87
C LYS A 165 3.31 -12.53 -12.80
N GLU A 166 3.23 -12.06 -14.06
CA GLU A 166 4.30 -12.23 -15.05
C GLU A 166 5.57 -11.47 -14.63
N LYS A 167 5.44 -10.23 -14.12
CA LYS A 167 6.59 -9.47 -13.60
C LYS A 167 7.28 -10.16 -12.43
N ILE A 168 6.49 -10.72 -11.50
CA ILE A 168 7.02 -11.48 -10.36
C ILE A 168 7.70 -12.76 -10.85
N ALA A 169 7.07 -13.52 -11.76
CA ALA A 169 7.63 -14.77 -12.27
C ALA A 169 8.89 -14.54 -13.13
N GLY A 170 8.93 -13.48 -13.94
CA GLY A 170 10.08 -13.13 -14.78
C GLY A 170 11.29 -12.59 -14.02
N ALA A 171 11.11 -12.18 -12.76
CA ALA A 171 12.17 -11.72 -11.87
C ALA A 171 12.60 -12.79 -10.84
N GLN A 172 12.10 -14.00 -10.99
CA GLN A 172 12.51 -15.20 -10.25
C GLN A 172 13.70 -15.88 -10.94
#